data_d30f229c403efc97320cc62b7e2f2682
#
_entry.id   d30f229c403efc97320cc62b7e2f2682
#
_cell.length_a   1.000
_cell.length_b   1.000
_cell.length_c   1.000
_cell.angle_alpha   90.00
_cell.angle_beta   90.00
_cell.angle_gamma   90.00
#
_symmetry.space_group_name_H-M   'P 1'
#
loop_
_entity.id
_entity.type
_entity.pdbx_description
1 polymer ?
#
loop_
_entity_poly.entity_id
_entity_poly.type
_entity_poly.pdbx_seq_one_letter_code
_entity_poly.pdbx_strand_id
1 'polypeptide(L)'
;MASYKKHFWYAGKFDVVAHVLQSAHGQVLDLGARDKVLTHYLNHEQIAYQSHDIDGDHDFVFDLEQDIPLEDGTYDAVLALDVLEHLEHIHTAFAEMMRISNNYVIISLPCMSSLYVRLGFLASGKIAKKYALYPFHQGDRHRWVINYHEAIQFVNVNTQRHGYEITDIYHHLYRYSRRNIWQVLPLLSVIPMMIGTDGGGYLTQTITFVARKN
;
A
#
# COMPACT_ATOMS: atom_id res chain seq x y z
N MET A 1 -17.88 -0.60 -14.86
CA MET A 1 -17.09 -1.16 -13.72
C MET A 1 -15.70 -1.44 -14.24
N ALA A 2 -14.69 -0.85 -13.63
CA ALA A 2 -13.30 -1.14 -14.01
C ALA A 2 -13.02 -2.64 -13.80
N SER A 3 -12.45 -3.28 -14.81
CA SER A 3 -12.11 -4.71 -14.78
C SER A 3 -10.68 -4.85 -14.32
N TYR A 4 -10.45 -5.04 -13.02
CA TYR A 4 -9.15 -5.35 -12.46
C TYR A 4 -9.08 -6.79 -11.97
N LYS A 5 -7.86 -7.37 -11.93
CA LYS A 5 -7.63 -8.70 -11.38
C LYS A 5 -7.41 -8.62 -9.86
N LYS A 6 -8.04 -9.52 -9.12
CA LYS A 6 -7.83 -9.66 -7.67
C LYS A 6 -6.93 -10.85 -7.38
N HIS A 7 -5.88 -10.64 -6.61
CA HIS A 7 -4.95 -11.68 -6.20
C HIS A 7 -4.92 -11.79 -4.68
N PHE A 8 -4.96 -13.01 -4.17
CA PHE A 8 -4.71 -13.29 -2.76
C PHE A 8 -3.26 -13.72 -2.59
N TRP A 9 -2.49 -12.92 -1.86
CA TRP A 9 -1.04 -13.02 -1.81
C TRP A 9 -0.57 -13.25 -0.39
N TYR A 10 0.29 -14.25 -0.19
CA TYR A 10 0.81 -14.63 1.14
C TYR A 10 2.25 -14.13 1.39
N ALA A 11 2.89 -13.56 0.40
CA ALA A 11 4.20 -12.93 0.50
C ALA A 11 4.08 -11.45 0.89
N GLY A 12 5.21 -10.80 1.11
CA GLY A 12 5.26 -9.39 1.47
C GLY A 12 4.94 -8.45 0.30
N LYS A 13 4.72 -7.18 0.60
CA LYS A 13 4.48 -6.15 -0.41
C LYS A 13 5.65 -5.99 -1.39
N PHE A 14 6.88 -6.16 -0.91
CA PHE A 14 8.09 -6.08 -1.75
C PHE A 14 8.16 -7.21 -2.78
N ASP A 15 7.72 -8.43 -2.43
CA ASP A 15 7.62 -9.54 -3.38
C ASP A 15 6.61 -9.24 -4.51
N VAL A 16 5.50 -8.58 -4.18
CA VAL A 16 4.51 -8.13 -5.18
C VAL A 16 5.12 -7.11 -6.12
N VAL A 17 5.80 -6.09 -5.58
CA VAL A 17 6.45 -5.06 -6.40
C VAL A 17 7.49 -5.69 -7.31
N ALA A 18 8.35 -6.55 -6.78
CA ALA A 18 9.35 -7.27 -7.57
C ALA A 18 8.69 -8.10 -8.68
N HIS A 19 7.59 -8.81 -8.39
CA HIS A 19 6.84 -9.58 -9.37
C HIS A 19 6.26 -8.69 -10.48
N VAL A 20 5.63 -7.56 -10.12
CA VAL A 20 5.06 -6.62 -11.09
C VAL A 20 6.14 -6.00 -11.97
N LEU A 21 7.29 -5.66 -11.39
CA LEU A 21 8.39 -5.02 -12.08
C LEU A 21 9.36 -5.99 -12.78
N GLN A 22 9.13 -7.33 -12.72
CA GLN A 22 9.99 -8.31 -13.40
C GLN A 22 10.13 -8.09 -14.90
N SER A 23 9.08 -7.57 -15.55
CA SER A 23 9.06 -7.23 -16.97
C SER A 23 9.22 -5.74 -17.26
N ALA A 24 9.35 -4.92 -16.23
CA ALA A 24 9.54 -3.48 -16.37
C ALA A 24 11.02 -3.17 -16.58
N HIS A 25 11.29 -2.18 -17.42
CA HIS A 25 12.60 -1.60 -17.64
C HIS A 25 12.46 -0.09 -17.43
N GLY A 26 13.50 0.54 -16.89
CA GLY A 26 13.54 1.99 -16.77
C GLY A 26 13.67 2.49 -15.33
N GLN A 27 13.22 3.71 -15.11
CA GLN A 27 13.41 4.43 -13.84
C GLN A 27 12.27 4.15 -12.86
N VAL A 28 12.64 3.75 -11.65
CA VAL A 28 11.70 3.47 -10.56
C VAL A 28 12.01 4.38 -9.38
N LEU A 29 11.01 5.14 -8.93
CA LEU A 29 11.09 5.97 -7.74
C LEU A 29 10.28 5.33 -6.60
N ASP A 30 10.93 5.11 -5.47
CA ASP A 30 10.32 4.58 -4.23
C ASP A 30 10.17 5.73 -3.22
N LEU A 31 8.94 6.22 -3.07
CA LEU A 31 8.59 7.29 -2.13
C LEU A 31 8.39 6.72 -0.73
N GLY A 32 9.08 7.31 0.26
CA GLY A 32 9.09 6.80 1.63
C GLY A 32 9.83 5.47 1.76
N ALA A 33 10.97 5.34 1.10
CA ALA A 33 11.75 4.10 0.98
C ALA A 33 12.34 3.60 2.29
N ARG A 34 12.45 4.47 3.31
CA ARG A 34 12.94 4.20 4.67
C ARG A 34 14.31 3.47 4.65
N ASP A 35 14.30 2.17 4.84
CA ASP A 35 15.53 1.33 4.89
C ASP A 35 15.95 0.83 3.49
N LYS A 36 15.38 1.34 2.41
CA LYS A 36 15.64 0.94 1.01
C LYS A 36 15.51 -0.58 0.80
N VAL A 37 14.60 -1.23 1.53
CA VAL A 37 14.45 -2.70 1.53
C VAL A 37 14.16 -3.23 0.14
N LEU A 38 13.41 -2.49 -0.68
CA LEU A 38 13.03 -2.90 -2.02
C LEU A 38 14.23 -3.13 -2.93
N THR A 39 15.35 -2.43 -2.71
CA THR A 39 16.58 -2.60 -3.52
C THR A 39 17.07 -4.05 -3.56
N HIS A 40 16.82 -4.85 -2.50
CA HIS A 40 17.22 -6.26 -2.44
C HIS A 40 16.34 -7.21 -3.28
N TYR A 41 15.21 -6.70 -3.77
CA TYR A 41 14.21 -7.48 -4.53
C TYR A 41 14.25 -7.18 -6.03
N LEU A 42 14.90 -6.10 -6.46
CA LEU A 42 14.89 -5.64 -7.84
C LEU A 42 16.09 -6.15 -8.63
N ASN A 43 15.89 -6.32 -9.94
CA ASN A 43 16.97 -6.58 -10.88
C ASN A 43 17.59 -5.25 -11.36
N HIS A 44 18.73 -4.87 -10.78
CA HIS A 44 19.42 -3.61 -11.07
C HIS A 44 20.04 -3.53 -12.48
N GLU A 45 20.09 -4.62 -13.23
CA GLU A 45 20.50 -4.56 -14.64
C GLU A 45 19.41 -3.97 -15.54
N GLN A 46 18.15 -4.03 -15.09
CA GLN A 46 16.99 -3.61 -15.86
C GLN A 46 16.31 -2.37 -15.28
N ILE A 47 16.47 -2.14 -13.98
CA ILE A 47 15.76 -1.12 -13.21
C ILE A 47 16.77 -0.15 -12.59
N ALA A 48 16.66 1.11 -12.98
CA ALA A 48 17.33 2.24 -12.31
C ALA A 48 16.47 2.67 -11.12
N TYR A 49 16.77 2.12 -9.95
CA TYR A 49 16.06 2.40 -8.70
C TYR A 49 16.58 3.69 -8.06
N GLN A 50 15.66 4.56 -7.65
CA GLN A 50 15.92 5.76 -6.86
C GLN A 50 15.01 5.78 -5.64
N SER A 51 15.59 6.16 -4.51
CA SER A 51 14.93 6.21 -3.22
C SER A 51 14.62 7.64 -2.81
N HIS A 52 13.48 7.84 -2.16
CA HIS A 52 13.10 9.10 -1.53
C HIS A 52 12.62 8.84 -0.10
N ASP A 53 12.95 9.77 0.82
CA ASP A 53 12.29 9.87 2.13
C ASP A 53 12.29 11.34 2.60
N ILE A 54 11.65 11.63 3.73
CA ILE A 54 11.61 12.96 4.34
C ILE A 54 12.96 13.37 4.93
N ASP A 55 13.77 12.40 5.32
CA ASP A 55 15.13 12.57 5.85
C ASP A 55 16.01 11.37 5.51
N GLY A 56 17.28 11.42 5.94
CA GLY A 56 18.21 10.30 5.80
C GLY A 56 19.04 10.33 4.52
N ASP A 57 19.71 9.20 4.27
CA ASP A 57 20.57 8.98 3.10
C ASP A 57 19.76 8.39 1.93
N HIS A 58 19.11 9.27 1.14
CA HIS A 58 18.30 8.92 -0.02
C HIS A 58 18.73 9.70 -1.23
N ASP A 59 18.34 9.22 -2.45
CA ASP A 59 18.63 9.93 -3.69
C ASP A 59 17.92 11.27 -3.74
N PHE A 60 16.74 11.33 -3.12
CA PHE A 60 15.95 12.54 -2.94
C PHE A 60 15.46 12.67 -1.50
N VAL A 61 15.54 13.88 -0.95
CA VAL A 61 15.03 14.23 0.38
C VAL A 61 14.14 15.46 0.25
N PHE A 62 12.83 15.27 0.43
CA PHE A 62 11.82 16.33 0.45
C PHE A 62 10.56 15.87 1.20
N ASP A 63 9.65 16.81 1.50
CA ASP A 63 8.40 16.52 2.18
C ASP A 63 7.27 16.27 1.16
N LEU A 64 6.65 15.08 1.19
CA LEU A 64 5.51 14.73 0.34
C LEU A 64 4.24 15.55 0.65
N GLU A 65 4.22 16.30 1.73
CA GLU A 65 3.15 17.27 2.03
C GLU A 65 3.28 18.57 1.23
N GLN A 66 4.38 18.73 0.47
CA GLN A 66 4.67 19.86 -0.40
C GLN A 66 4.66 19.41 -1.87
N ASP A 67 4.81 20.37 -2.78
CA ASP A 67 4.98 20.06 -4.21
C ASP A 67 6.24 19.23 -4.42
N ILE A 68 6.12 18.12 -5.14
CA ILE A 68 7.25 17.24 -5.45
C ILE A 68 8.15 17.91 -6.51
N PRO A 69 9.44 18.17 -6.21
CA PRO A 69 10.35 18.91 -7.08
C PRO A 69 10.92 18.02 -8.20
N LEU A 70 10.07 17.25 -8.87
CA LEU A 70 10.42 16.34 -9.95
C LEU A 70 9.53 16.64 -11.17
N GLU A 71 10.06 16.43 -12.36
CA GLU A 71 9.37 16.72 -13.62
C GLU A 71 8.29 15.68 -13.94
N ASP A 72 7.29 16.10 -14.74
CA ASP A 72 6.18 15.26 -15.18
C ASP A 72 6.69 14.07 -15.99
N GLY A 73 6.15 12.89 -15.70
CA GLY A 73 6.39 11.69 -16.49
C GLY A 73 7.86 11.21 -16.52
N THR A 74 8.63 11.53 -15.51
CA THR A 74 10.05 11.16 -15.44
C THR A 74 10.26 9.67 -15.18
N TYR A 75 9.37 9.06 -14.36
CA TYR A 75 9.55 7.70 -13.88
C TYR A 75 8.64 6.70 -14.57
N ASP A 76 9.18 5.55 -14.96
CA ASP A 76 8.40 4.44 -15.51
C ASP A 76 7.51 3.79 -14.44
N ALA A 77 7.96 3.80 -13.18
CA ALA A 77 7.13 3.41 -12.06
C ALA A 77 7.38 4.30 -10.83
N VAL A 78 6.30 4.71 -10.17
CA VAL A 78 6.33 5.42 -8.89
C VAL A 78 5.65 4.58 -7.83
N LEU A 79 6.33 4.37 -6.71
CA LEU A 79 5.89 3.51 -5.63
C LEU A 79 5.60 4.33 -4.37
N ALA A 80 4.57 3.95 -3.60
CA ALA A 80 4.34 4.43 -2.23
C ALA A 80 3.82 3.26 -1.39
N LEU A 81 4.70 2.64 -0.61
CA LEU A 81 4.42 1.39 0.08
C LEU A 81 4.23 1.60 1.58
N ASP A 82 2.96 1.76 2.02
CA ASP A 82 2.56 2.13 3.38
C ASP A 82 3.10 3.52 3.77
N VAL A 83 2.89 4.51 2.91
CA VAL A 83 3.33 5.90 3.05
C VAL A 83 2.14 6.85 3.12
N LEU A 84 1.19 6.70 2.22
CA LEU A 84 0.10 7.67 2.02
C LEU A 84 -0.79 7.83 3.26
N GLU A 85 -0.93 6.81 4.08
CA GLU A 85 -1.69 6.87 5.34
C GLU A 85 -1.06 7.77 6.41
N HIS A 86 0.19 8.18 6.23
CA HIS A 86 0.90 9.10 7.12
C HIS A 86 0.70 10.57 6.75
N LEU A 87 0.25 10.86 5.52
CA LEU A 87 0.13 12.20 4.97
C LEU A 87 -1.22 12.84 5.32
N GLU A 88 -1.22 14.13 5.68
CA GLU A 88 -2.42 14.94 5.85
C GLU A 88 -3.05 15.22 4.48
N HIS A 89 -2.22 15.66 3.51
CA HIS A 89 -2.64 16.01 2.16
C HIS A 89 -2.54 14.82 1.19
N ILE A 90 -3.07 13.64 1.58
CA ILE A 90 -3.00 12.40 0.82
C ILE A 90 -3.46 12.56 -0.65
N HIS A 91 -4.46 13.40 -0.92
CA HIS A 91 -4.96 13.62 -2.28
C HIS A 91 -3.95 14.35 -3.16
N THR A 92 -3.25 15.34 -2.62
CA THR A 92 -2.21 16.08 -3.33
C THR A 92 -1.02 15.19 -3.62
N ALA A 93 -0.51 14.47 -2.62
CA ALA A 93 0.59 13.52 -2.80
C ALA A 93 0.25 12.44 -3.84
N PHE A 94 -0.99 11.93 -3.83
CA PHE A 94 -1.46 10.97 -4.82
C PHE A 94 -1.46 11.56 -6.24
N ALA A 95 -1.93 12.80 -6.42
CA ALA A 95 -1.93 13.49 -7.70
C ALA A 95 -0.51 13.71 -8.24
N GLU A 96 0.41 14.10 -7.37
CA GLU A 96 1.83 14.27 -7.70
C GLU A 96 2.48 12.96 -8.13
N MET A 97 2.21 11.84 -7.46
CA MET A 97 2.67 10.52 -7.90
C MET A 97 2.22 10.20 -9.33
N MET A 98 0.95 10.50 -9.65
CA MET A 98 0.44 10.30 -11.01
C MET A 98 1.09 11.24 -12.02
N ARG A 99 1.41 12.49 -11.62
CA ARG A 99 2.07 13.48 -12.48
C ARG A 99 3.48 13.05 -12.87
N ILE A 100 4.29 12.62 -11.89
CA ILE A 100 5.70 12.26 -12.12
C ILE A 100 5.89 10.87 -12.76
N SER A 101 4.85 10.03 -12.74
CA SER A 101 4.86 8.71 -13.39
C SER A 101 4.45 8.81 -14.87
N ASN A 102 5.08 8.00 -15.72
CA ASN A 102 4.70 7.88 -17.12
C ASN A 102 4.01 6.54 -17.46
N ASN A 103 4.08 5.52 -16.57
CA ASN A 103 3.52 4.20 -16.89
C ASN A 103 2.84 3.55 -15.67
N TYR A 104 3.56 3.22 -14.59
CA TYR A 104 3.00 2.51 -13.45
C TYR A 104 3.00 3.33 -12.18
N VAL A 105 1.93 3.19 -11.39
CA VAL A 105 1.89 3.61 -9.98
C VAL A 105 1.50 2.42 -9.13
N ILE A 106 2.30 2.11 -8.11
CA ILE A 106 2.10 0.99 -7.21
C ILE A 106 1.98 1.53 -5.79
N ILE A 107 0.84 1.24 -5.15
CA ILE A 107 0.51 1.80 -3.84
C ILE A 107 0.14 0.66 -2.91
N SER A 108 0.69 0.64 -1.70
CA SER A 108 0.13 -0.20 -0.64
C SER A 108 -0.50 0.64 0.46
N LEU A 109 -1.64 0.17 0.96
CA LEU A 109 -2.39 0.79 2.04
C LEU A 109 -2.74 -0.27 3.11
N PRO A 110 -2.64 0.07 4.40
CA PRO A 110 -3.08 -0.82 5.48
C PRO A 110 -4.60 -0.96 5.48
N CYS A 111 -5.10 -2.17 5.72
CA CYS A 111 -6.54 -2.44 5.79
C CYS A 111 -6.97 -2.66 7.24
N MET A 112 -7.68 -1.69 7.81
CA MET A 112 -8.16 -1.73 9.18
C MET A 112 -9.50 -2.47 9.36
N SER A 113 -10.13 -2.90 8.27
CA SER A 113 -11.39 -3.65 8.30
C SER A 113 -11.22 -5.16 8.52
N SER A 114 -9.99 -5.65 8.66
CA SER A 114 -9.75 -7.08 8.89
C SER A 114 -10.42 -7.58 10.20
N LEU A 115 -10.87 -8.81 10.18
CA LEU A 115 -11.53 -9.43 11.33
C LEU A 115 -10.64 -9.41 12.58
N TYR A 116 -9.32 -9.60 12.38
CA TYR A 116 -8.34 -9.53 13.47
C TYR A 116 -8.34 -8.16 14.15
N VAL A 117 -8.33 -7.07 13.37
CA VAL A 117 -8.36 -5.69 13.91
C VAL A 117 -9.67 -5.42 14.64
N ARG A 118 -10.81 -5.84 14.06
CA ARG A 118 -12.13 -5.68 14.67
C ARG A 118 -12.26 -6.42 16.00
N LEU A 119 -11.85 -7.68 16.07
CA LEU A 119 -11.85 -8.46 17.30
C LEU A 119 -10.89 -7.90 18.34
N GLY A 120 -9.71 -7.45 17.91
CA GLY A 120 -8.74 -6.77 18.78
C GLY A 120 -9.32 -5.51 19.40
N PHE A 121 -10.03 -4.70 18.62
CA PHE A 121 -10.73 -3.50 19.12
C PHE A 121 -11.85 -3.85 20.10
N LEU A 122 -12.69 -4.81 19.77
CA LEU A 122 -13.77 -5.26 20.66
C LEU A 122 -13.24 -5.80 22.00
N ALA A 123 -12.11 -6.50 21.99
CA ALA A 123 -11.52 -7.07 23.19
C ALA A 123 -10.77 -6.06 24.05
N SER A 124 -10.19 -5.02 23.47
CA SER A 124 -9.24 -4.12 24.16
C SER A 124 -9.64 -2.65 24.13
N GLY A 125 -10.61 -2.26 23.32
CA GLY A 125 -10.96 -0.86 23.03
C GLY A 125 -9.83 -0.08 22.30
N LYS A 126 -8.81 -0.79 21.78
CA LYS A 126 -7.64 -0.16 21.13
C LYS A 126 -7.56 -0.54 19.66
N ILE A 127 -7.33 0.45 18.81
CA ILE A 127 -6.90 0.26 17.44
C ILE A 127 -5.37 0.10 17.45
N ALA A 128 -4.79 -0.38 16.33
CA ALA A 128 -3.35 -0.59 16.19
C ALA A 128 -2.50 0.58 16.77
N LYS A 129 -1.31 0.27 17.22
CA LYS A 129 -0.40 1.19 17.93
C LYS A 129 -0.22 2.55 17.23
N LYS A 130 -0.17 2.58 15.91
CA LYS A 130 0.01 3.82 15.12
C LYS A 130 -1.13 4.83 15.22
N TYR A 131 -2.29 4.43 15.78
CA TYR A 131 -3.45 5.30 16.07
C TYR A 131 -3.57 5.65 17.55
N ALA A 132 -2.71 5.13 18.40
CA ALA A 132 -2.79 5.37 19.84
C ALA A 132 -2.46 6.83 20.19
N LEU A 133 -3.15 7.35 21.21
CA LEU A 133 -2.75 8.61 21.83
C LEU A 133 -1.59 8.34 22.79
N TYR A 134 -0.41 8.81 22.42
CA TYR A 134 0.78 8.70 23.24
C TYR A 134 0.99 9.99 24.05
N PRO A 135 1.60 9.89 25.24
CA PRO A 135 1.86 11.08 26.09
C PRO A 135 2.93 12.01 25.47
N PHE A 136 3.74 11.51 24.53
CA PHE A 136 4.76 12.26 23.82
C PHE A 136 4.54 12.18 22.31
N HIS A 137 5.00 13.22 21.59
CA HIS A 137 4.93 13.22 20.13
C HIS A 137 5.69 12.03 19.53
N GLN A 138 5.02 11.32 18.65
CA GLN A 138 5.62 10.24 17.84
C GLN A 138 5.47 10.57 16.36
N GLY A 139 6.57 10.57 15.62
CA GLY A 139 6.58 10.92 14.20
C GLY A 139 5.82 9.92 13.31
N ASP A 140 5.96 8.61 13.59
CA ASP A 140 5.38 7.54 12.78
C ASP A 140 3.93 7.24 13.20
N ARG A 141 2.97 8.07 12.75
CA ARG A 141 1.55 7.93 13.05
C ARG A 141 0.71 7.87 11.78
N HIS A 142 -0.29 6.98 11.78
CA HIS A 142 -1.30 7.01 10.74
C HIS A 142 -2.30 8.13 10.99
N ARG A 143 -2.60 8.90 9.98
CA ARG A 143 -3.62 9.96 10.00
C ARG A 143 -4.98 9.43 9.60
N TRP A 144 -5.02 8.37 8.78
CA TRP A 144 -6.22 7.80 8.20
C TRP A 144 -6.48 6.38 8.70
N VAL A 145 -7.71 6.12 9.14
CA VAL A 145 -8.21 4.76 9.43
C VAL A 145 -8.85 4.24 8.15
N ILE A 146 -8.06 3.49 7.38
CA ILE A 146 -8.46 3.07 6.04
C ILE A 146 -9.18 1.72 6.11
N ASN A 147 -10.41 1.66 5.62
CA ASN A 147 -11.12 0.40 5.42
C ASN A 147 -10.99 -0.08 3.97
N TYR A 148 -11.35 -1.35 3.75
CA TYR A 148 -11.22 -2.01 2.45
C TYR A 148 -11.94 -1.28 1.30
N HIS A 149 -13.19 -0.90 1.51
CA HIS A 149 -14.00 -0.28 0.45
C HIS A 149 -13.56 1.17 0.17
N GLU A 150 -13.20 1.90 1.21
CA GLU A 150 -12.65 3.25 1.09
C GLU A 150 -11.32 3.25 0.33
N ALA A 151 -10.41 2.30 0.62
CA ALA A 151 -9.16 2.16 -0.12
C ALA A 151 -9.40 1.94 -1.61
N ILE A 152 -10.29 0.99 -1.96
CA ILE A 152 -10.63 0.72 -3.37
C ILE A 152 -11.27 1.95 -4.02
N GLN A 153 -12.22 2.60 -3.35
CA GLN A 153 -12.89 3.78 -3.89
C GLN A 153 -11.92 4.93 -4.08
N PHE A 154 -11.08 5.20 -3.08
CA PHE A 154 -10.08 6.27 -3.13
C PHE A 154 -9.12 6.08 -4.30
N VAL A 155 -8.49 4.90 -4.40
CA VAL A 155 -7.52 4.64 -5.46
C VAL A 155 -8.19 4.65 -6.83
N ASN A 156 -9.35 4.00 -6.99
CA ASN A 156 -10.04 3.93 -8.28
C ASN A 156 -10.46 5.30 -8.80
N VAL A 157 -11.05 6.15 -7.96
CA VAL A 157 -11.49 7.49 -8.36
C VAL A 157 -10.31 8.37 -8.74
N ASN A 158 -9.23 8.34 -7.93
CA ASN A 158 -8.09 9.22 -8.17
C ASN A 158 -7.23 8.74 -9.34
N THR A 159 -7.03 7.44 -9.55
CA THR A 159 -6.34 6.92 -10.74
C THR A 159 -7.06 7.32 -12.02
N GLN A 160 -8.38 7.14 -12.08
CA GLN A 160 -9.17 7.51 -13.27
C GLN A 160 -9.10 9.00 -13.59
N ARG A 161 -9.12 9.88 -12.58
CA ARG A 161 -8.99 11.34 -12.77
C ARG A 161 -7.67 11.74 -13.43
N HIS A 162 -6.63 10.96 -13.26
CA HIS A 162 -5.31 11.23 -13.82
C HIS A 162 -4.96 10.37 -15.04
N GLY A 163 -5.94 9.68 -15.63
CA GLY A 163 -5.75 8.88 -16.85
C GLY A 163 -5.06 7.53 -16.60
N TYR A 164 -5.19 7.00 -15.38
CA TYR A 164 -4.70 5.66 -15.01
C TYR A 164 -5.88 4.72 -14.79
N GLU A 165 -5.63 3.43 -14.98
CA GLU A 165 -6.56 2.36 -14.65
C GLU A 165 -5.91 1.36 -13.70
N ILE A 166 -6.65 0.90 -12.68
CA ILE A 166 -6.19 -0.20 -11.83
C ILE A 166 -6.20 -1.48 -12.67
N THR A 167 -5.06 -2.14 -12.77
CA THR A 167 -4.93 -3.43 -13.46
C THR A 167 -5.04 -4.60 -12.50
N ASP A 168 -4.40 -4.49 -11.34
CA ASP A 168 -4.30 -5.57 -10.36
C ASP A 168 -4.46 -5.05 -8.94
N ILE A 169 -5.09 -5.86 -8.09
CA ILE A 169 -5.17 -5.64 -6.64
C ILE A 169 -4.68 -6.89 -5.93
N TYR A 170 -3.66 -6.74 -5.10
CA TYR A 170 -3.09 -7.80 -4.29
C TYR A 170 -3.52 -7.64 -2.84
N HIS A 171 -4.15 -8.69 -2.32
CA HIS A 171 -4.60 -8.79 -0.93
C HIS A 171 -3.53 -9.53 -0.12
N HIS A 172 -2.82 -8.82 0.76
CA HIS A 172 -1.86 -9.45 1.66
C HIS A 172 -2.60 -10.00 2.87
N LEU A 173 -2.57 -11.32 3.00
CA LEU A 173 -3.26 -12.02 4.08
C LEU A 173 -2.34 -12.19 5.29
N TYR A 174 -2.92 -12.23 6.48
CA TYR A 174 -2.17 -12.56 7.69
C TYR A 174 -1.49 -13.92 7.54
N ARG A 175 -0.16 -13.93 7.64
CA ARG A 175 0.61 -15.17 7.74
C ARG A 175 0.53 -15.67 9.17
N TYR A 176 -0.49 -16.47 9.47
CA TYR A 176 -0.57 -17.11 10.77
C TYR A 176 0.59 -18.09 10.95
N SER A 177 1.39 -17.89 11.99
CA SER A 177 2.36 -18.89 12.41
C SER A 177 1.58 -20.19 12.72
N ARG A 178 2.10 -21.35 12.33
CA ARG A 178 1.51 -22.67 12.63
C ARG A 178 1.13 -22.82 14.10
N ARG A 179 1.80 -22.10 15.00
CA ARG A 179 1.57 -22.10 16.44
C ARG A 179 0.23 -21.47 16.85
N ASN A 180 -0.32 -20.55 16.05
CA ASN A 180 -1.53 -19.78 16.37
C ASN A 180 -2.77 -20.27 15.62
N ILE A 181 -2.64 -21.22 14.68
CA ILE A 181 -3.73 -21.69 13.82
C ILE A 181 -4.84 -22.37 14.63
N TRP A 182 -4.48 -23.06 15.70
CA TRP A 182 -5.44 -23.76 16.58
C TRP A 182 -6.33 -22.82 17.38
N GLN A 183 -5.92 -21.57 17.60
CA GLN A 183 -6.71 -20.56 18.31
C GLN A 183 -7.77 -19.92 17.41
N VAL A 184 -7.61 -20.02 16.09
CA VAL A 184 -8.48 -19.38 15.09
C VAL A 184 -9.38 -20.39 14.37
N LEU A 185 -9.11 -21.69 14.49
CA LEU A 185 -9.90 -22.77 13.85
C LEU A 185 -11.39 -22.70 14.14
N PRO A 186 -11.86 -22.44 15.38
CA PRO A 186 -13.30 -22.30 15.64
C PRO A 186 -13.92 -21.10 14.93
N LEU A 187 -13.16 -20.03 14.72
CA LEU A 187 -13.61 -18.84 14.01
C LEU A 187 -13.65 -19.06 12.48
N LEU A 188 -12.80 -19.94 11.95
CA LEU A 188 -12.77 -20.26 10.51
C LEU A 188 -14.06 -20.94 10.04
N SER A 189 -14.78 -21.62 10.91
CA SER A 189 -16.08 -22.23 10.58
C SER A 189 -17.21 -21.21 10.38
N VAL A 190 -17.05 -20.00 10.89
CA VAL A 190 -18.02 -18.89 10.77
C VAL A 190 -17.70 -17.99 9.56
N ILE A 191 -16.48 -18.07 9.04
CA ILE A 191 -16.01 -17.23 7.94
C ILE A 191 -16.82 -17.39 6.65
N PRO A 192 -17.22 -18.59 6.20
CA PRO A 192 -18.04 -18.73 4.99
C PRO A 192 -19.39 -18.01 5.08
N MET A 193 -19.95 -17.86 6.27
CA MET A 193 -21.21 -17.15 6.48
C MET A 193 -21.05 -15.62 6.46
N MET A 194 -19.84 -15.10 6.69
CA MET A 194 -19.52 -13.67 6.72
C MET A 194 -18.89 -13.16 5.42
N ILE A 195 -18.54 -14.08 4.52
CA ILE A 195 -17.98 -13.77 3.19
C ILE A 195 -19.16 -13.55 2.24
N GLY A 196 -19.78 -12.38 2.32
CA GLY A 196 -20.48 -11.86 1.16
C GLY A 196 -19.51 -11.77 -0.03
N THR A 197 -20.01 -11.57 -1.24
CA THR A 197 -19.26 -11.57 -2.50
C THR A 197 -17.99 -10.68 -2.53
N ASP A 198 -17.76 -9.87 -1.49
CA ASP A 198 -16.60 -8.96 -1.29
C ASP A 198 -15.70 -9.36 -0.12
N GLY A 199 -15.65 -10.64 0.23
CA GLY A 199 -14.95 -11.18 1.41
C GLY A 199 -13.44 -10.91 1.55
N GLY A 200 -12.83 -10.29 0.56
CA GLY A 200 -11.41 -9.92 0.59
C GLY A 200 -11.02 -9.04 1.79
N GLY A 201 -11.90 -8.11 2.20
CA GLY A 201 -11.59 -7.16 3.28
C GLY A 201 -11.42 -7.76 4.68
N TYR A 202 -12.03 -8.91 4.97
CA TYR A 202 -12.00 -9.51 6.32
C TYR A 202 -10.67 -10.20 6.66
N LEU A 203 -9.95 -10.70 5.68
CA LEU A 203 -8.68 -11.40 5.88
C LEU A 203 -7.46 -10.57 5.48
N THR A 204 -7.68 -9.44 4.83
CA THR A 204 -6.63 -8.60 4.28
C THR A 204 -6.02 -7.71 5.35
N GLN A 205 -4.70 -7.74 5.45
CA GLN A 205 -3.91 -6.87 6.32
C GLN A 205 -3.49 -5.59 5.60
N THR A 206 -3.03 -5.73 4.37
CA THR A 206 -2.56 -4.66 3.49
C THR A 206 -3.07 -4.94 2.08
N ILE A 207 -3.40 -3.90 1.34
CA ILE A 207 -3.83 -3.98 -0.06
C ILE A 207 -2.78 -3.28 -0.90
N THR A 208 -2.27 -3.96 -1.92
CA THR A 208 -1.40 -3.33 -2.93
C THR A 208 -2.17 -3.16 -4.23
N PHE A 209 -2.21 -1.96 -4.73
CA PHE A 209 -2.81 -1.57 -6.00
C PHE A 209 -1.73 -1.36 -7.04
N VAL A 210 -1.95 -1.90 -8.23
CA VAL A 210 -1.15 -1.62 -9.43
C VAL A 210 -2.04 -0.86 -10.39
N ALA A 211 -1.65 0.37 -10.70
CA ALA A 211 -2.31 1.20 -11.68
C ALA A 211 -1.38 1.47 -12.85
N ARG A 212 -1.93 1.48 -14.05
CA ARG A 212 -1.20 1.74 -15.30
C ARG A 212 -1.83 2.91 -16.04
N LYS A 213 -1.00 3.73 -16.66
CA LYS A 213 -1.42 4.82 -17.53
C LYS A 213 -2.08 4.28 -18.79
N ASN A 214 -3.19 4.87 -19.19
CA ASN A 214 -3.96 4.49 -20.38
C ASN A 214 -3.26 4.88 -21.67
#